data_51fcb39c1409ca8272364066e3ffea5a
#
_entry.id   51fcb39c1409ca8272364066e3ffea5a
#
_cell.length_a   1.000
_cell.length_b   1.000
_cell.length_c   1.000
_cell.angle_alpha   90.00
_cell.angle_beta   90.00
_cell.angle_gamma   90.00
#
_symmetry.space_group_name_H-M   'P 1'
#
loop_
_entity.id
_entity.type
_entity.pdbx_description
1 polymer ?
#
loop_
_entity_poly.entity_id
_entity_poly.type
_entity_poly.pdbx_seq_one_letter_code
_entity_poly.pdbx_strand_id
1 'polypeptide(L)'
;MTRIRHVLLLIALLPLAVACNREVPAPVAGNGAAPATHAGATTSAASVEDPQRAAAAAAAVKKAEEEAARLPPPVEGTDYVVIPNGQPYETPPGKVEVVEFFGYVCPFCAAVQPQVAAMKSKLPPDVQFVYIPAAFGGSWDNYARAFYTADAMGLVQKTHDALFRAIHIDHSLKGEGGMDTPEEIAAFYANYGADPKQFVSSMQSFAVAARMNRARQQLTAAYVNGDQMGTPTFVVAGKYRVKGKSVDDMFRILNQLIQMERAKLSGGTAGATPAAPAAASTDPAPAAAPAAAGSGG
;
A
#
# COMPACT_ATOMS: atom_id res chain seq x y z
N MET A 1 47.51 11.23 41.31
CA MET A 1 47.92 12.60 41.71
C MET A 1 48.01 13.45 40.47
N THR A 2 47.15 14.46 40.30
CA THR A 2 47.37 15.77 39.67
C THR A 2 46.02 16.40 39.31
N ARG A 3 45.50 17.16 40.15
CA ARG A 3 44.84 18.49 40.24
C ARG A 3 44.28 19.10 38.92
N ILE A 4 43.01 19.19 38.81
CA ILE A 4 42.04 20.33 38.86
C ILE A 4 42.62 21.66 38.34
N ARG A 5 41.94 22.22 37.31
CA ARG A 5 41.80 23.67 37.16
C ARG A 5 40.43 24.03 36.57
N HIS A 6 39.59 24.63 37.42
CA HIS A 6 38.36 25.34 37.09
C HIS A 6 38.72 26.64 36.35
N VAL A 7 38.02 26.94 35.27
CA VAL A 7 37.87 28.34 34.78
C VAL A 7 36.41 28.65 34.68
N LEU A 8 35.95 29.45 35.58
CA LEU A 8 34.70 30.16 35.59
C LEU A 8 34.81 31.34 34.60
N LEU A 9 33.96 31.42 33.63
CA LEU A 9 33.74 32.64 32.84
C LEU A 9 32.27 33.06 32.98
N LEU A 10 32.10 34.11 33.80
CA LEU A 10 30.88 34.92 33.92
C LEU A 10 30.78 35.81 32.67
N ILE A 11 29.69 35.73 31.94
CA ILE A 11 29.33 36.77 30.97
C ILE A 11 27.87 37.18 31.27
N ALA A 12 27.74 38.49 31.43
CA ALA A 12 26.60 39.25 31.93
C ALA A 12 25.36 39.27 30.99
N LEU A 13 24.23 39.34 31.64
CA LEU A 13 22.92 39.63 31.05
C LEU A 13 22.84 41.09 30.57
N LEU A 14 22.24 41.27 29.38
CA LEU A 14 21.53 42.49 29.01
C LEU A 14 20.19 42.13 28.38
N PRO A 15 19.08 42.65 28.84
CA PRO A 15 17.77 42.51 28.21
C PRO A 15 17.55 43.68 27.23
N LEU A 16 17.26 43.39 25.97
CA LEU A 16 16.66 44.35 25.05
C LEU A 16 15.17 44.01 24.87
N ALA A 17 14.36 44.82 25.54
CA ALA A 17 12.92 44.88 25.32
C ALA A 17 12.66 45.77 24.10
N VAL A 18 12.07 45.22 23.06
CA VAL A 18 11.40 45.99 22.01
C VAL A 18 9.93 45.62 22.01
N ALA A 19 9.15 46.54 22.53
CA ALA A 19 7.69 46.54 22.46
C ALA A 19 7.27 47.06 21.08
N CYS A 20 6.56 46.26 20.29
CA CYS A 20 5.74 46.78 19.20
C CYS A 20 4.29 46.41 19.47
N ASN A 21 3.60 47.47 19.90
CA ASN A 21 2.14 47.57 20.05
C ASN A 21 1.49 47.47 18.66
N ARG A 22 0.58 46.51 18.48
CA ARG A 22 -0.33 46.49 17.32
C ARG A 22 -1.74 46.37 17.84
N GLU A 23 -2.46 47.48 17.71
CA GLU A 23 -3.89 47.64 18.03
C GLU A 23 -4.73 46.67 17.18
N VAL A 24 -5.69 46.03 17.87
CA VAL A 24 -6.75 45.23 17.27
C VAL A 24 -7.99 46.13 17.12
N PRO A 25 -8.59 46.29 15.94
CA PRO A 25 -9.87 46.97 15.81
C PRO A 25 -11.03 46.04 16.25
N ALA A 26 -11.95 46.59 17.03
CA ALA A 26 -13.15 45.96 17.53
C ALA A 26 -14.19 45.68 16.42
N PRO A 27 -15.11 44.71 16.60
CA PRO A 27 -16.12 44.35 15.62
C PRO A 27 -17.32 45.33 15.68
N VAL A 28 -17.72 45.76 14.47
CA VAL A 28 -18.97 46.52 14.27
C VAL A 28 -20.12 45.53 14.11
N ALA A 29 -21.14 45.70 14.93
CA ALA A 29 -22.43 45.03 14.82
C ALA A 29 -23.27 45.64 13.67
N GLY A 30 -23.81 44.79 12.79
CA GLY A 30 -24.75 45.19 11.76
C GLY A 30 -25.80 44.11 11.51
N ASN A 31 -27.05 44.48 11.75
CA ASN A 31 -28.29 43.69 11.72
C ASN A 31 -28.66 43.07 10.39
N GLY A 32 -29.24 41.85 10.45
CA GLY A 32 -30.54 41.55 9.83
C GLY A 32 -30.55 41.11 8.37
N ALA A 33 -30.90 39.87 8.14
CA ALA A 33 -32.06 39.41 7.37
C ALA A 33 -31.98 37.87 7.09
N ALA A 34 -33.11 37.24 7.23
CA ALA A 34 -33.34 35.78 7.10
C ALA A 34 -33.49 35.32 5.63
N PRO A 35 -33.90 34.06 5.34
CA PRO A 35 -33.07 33.09 4.66
C PRO A 35 -33.46 32.95 3.19
N ALA A 36 -32.49 32.64 2.33
CA ALA A 36 -32.72 32.18 0.98
C ALA A 36 -32.30 30.71 0.85
N THR A 37 -33.27 29.87 0.68
CA THR A 37 -33.15 28.47 0.24
C THR A 37 -32.48 28.42 -1.13
N HIS A 38 -31.27 27.89 -1.19
CA HIS A 38 -30.69 27.40 -2.43
C HIS A 38 -30.53 25.89 -2.38
N ALA A 39 -31.43 25.21 -3.08
CA ALA A 39 -31.21 23.85 -3.52
C ALA A 39 -29.99 23.83 -4.44
N GLY A 40 -28.85 23.44 -3.92
CA GLY A 40 -27.63 23.21 -4.66
C GLY A 40 -27.61 21.78 -5.16
N ALA A 41 -27.82 21.58 -6.44
CA ALA A 41 -27.60 20.34 -7.13
C ALA A 41 -26.14 19.88 -6.93
N THR A 42 -25.98 18.72 -6.32
CA THR A 42 -24.71 17.96 -6.32
C THR A 42 -24.49 17.42 -7.72
N THR A 43 -23.83 18.19 -8.57
CA THR A 43 -23.18 17.66 -9.76
C THR A 43 -21.94 16.92 -9.29
N SER A 44 -22.02 15.60 -9.27
CA SER A 44 -20.87 14.70 -9.26
C SER A 44 -20.01 15.10 -10.46
N ALA A 45 -18.86 15.76 -10.18
CA ALA A 45 -17.85 15.97 -11.18
C ALA A 45 -17.22 14.61 -11.48
N ALA A 46 -17.74 13.92 -12.49
CA ALA A 46 -17.01 12.88 -13.19
C ALA A 46 -15.72 13.56 -13.68
N SER A 47 -14.56 13.10 -13.18
CA SER A 47 -13.26 13.52 -13.67
C SER A 47 -13.21 13.15 -15.15
N VAL A 48 -13.35 14.15 -16.01
CA VAL A 48 -13.07 14.01 -17.44
C VAL A 48 -11.56 13.74 -17.50
N GLU A 49 -11.19 12.50 -17.79
CA GLU A 49 -9.80 12.14 -18.02
C GLU A 49 -9.32 12.98 -19.22
N ASP A 50 -8.33 13.83 -18.96
CA ASP A 50 -7.72 14.67 -19.98
C ASP A 50 -7.11 13.77 -21.08
N PRO A 51 -7.60 13.83 -22.33
CA PRO A 51 -7.12 12.98 -23.41
C PRO A 51 -5.60 13.13 -23.67
N GLN A 52 -5.04 14.28 -23.37
CA GLN A 52 -3.59 14.50 -23.49
C GLN A 52 -2.81 13.75 -22.43
N ARG A 53 -3.34 13.67 -21.21
CA ARG A 53 -2.73 12.90 -20.12
C ARG A 53 -2.79 11.39 -20.39
N ALA A 54 -3.91 10.93 -20.93
CA ALA A 54 -4.06 9.54 -21.33
C ALA A 54 -3.11 9.16 -22.48
N ALA A 55 -2.98 10.01 -23.48
CA ALA A 55 -2.04 9.81 -24.59
C ALA A 55 -0.57 9.83 -24.13
N ALA A 56 -0.20 10.75 -23.24
CA ALA A 56 1.15 10.81 -22.66
C ALA A 56 1.47 9.58 -21.82
N ALA A 57 0.50 9.07 -21.04
CA ALA A 57 0.65 7.82 -20.28
C ALA A 57 0.83 6.62 -21.22
N ALA A 58 0.04 6.51 -22.28
CA ALA A 58 0.18 5.45 -23.29
C ALA A 58 1.54 5.48 -24.00
N ALA A 59 2.03 6.68 -24.35
CA ALA A 59 3.34 6.85 -24.96
C ALA A 59 4.48 6.45 -24.00
N ALA A 60 4.37 6.80 -22.72
CA ALA A 60 5.34 6.40 -21.70
C ALA A 60 5.37 4.90 -21.49
N VAL A 61 4.21 4.22 -21.48
CA VAL A 61 4.09 2.76 -21.42
C VAL A 61 4.77 2.11 -22.60
N LYS A 62 4.47 2.57 -23.83
CA LYS A 62 5.07 2.04 -25.05
C LYS A 62 6.60 2.17 -25.06
N LYS A 63 7.11 3.33 -24.62
CA LYS A 63 8.55 3.55 -24.50
C LYS A 63 9.19 2.59 -23.48
N ALA A 64 8.55 2.37 -22.33
CA ALA A 64 9.03 1.42 -21.33
C ALA A 64 9.03 -0.03 -21.84
N GLU A 65 8.03 -0.39 -22.64
CA GLU A 65 7.96 -1.71 -23.31
C GLU A 65 9.09 -1.88 -24.32
N GLU A 66 9.36 -0.88 -25.16
CA GLU A 66 10.45 -0.90 -26.14
C GLU A 66 11.83 -0.97 -25.47
N GLU A 67 12.03 -0.24 -24.37
CA GLU A 67 13.26 -0.30 -23.58
C GLU A 67 13.44 -1.67 -22.92
N ALA A 68 12.38 -2.22 -22.32
CA ALA A 68 12.42 -3.55 -21.72
C ALA A 68 12.73 -4.66 -22.76
N ALA A 69 12.18 -4.54 -23.99
CA ALA A 69 12.42 -5.49 -25.09
C ALA A 69 13.86 -5.48 -25.62
N ARG A 70 14.61 -4.39 -25.42
CA ARG A 70 16.02 -4.28 -25.84
C ARG A 70 16.99 -4.93 -24.85
N LEU A 71 16.56 -5.18 -23.63
CA LEU A 71 17.36 -5.80 -22.60
C LEU A 71 17.23 -7.32 -22.67
N PRO A 72 18.28 -8.09 -22.31
CA PRO A 72 18.15 -9.54 -22.21
C PRO A 72 17.03 -9.88 -21.20
N PRO A 73 16.26 -10.96 -21.45
CA PRO A 73 15.20 -11.36 -20.55
C PRO A 73 15.74 -11.68 -19.15
N PRO A 74 14.94 -11.47 -18.10
CA PRO A 74 15.35 -11.79 -16.74
C PRO A 74 15.58 -13.29 -16.58
N VAL A 75 16.62 -13.65 -15.82
CA VAL A 75 17.08 -15.03 -15.63
C VAL A 75 16.61 -15.57 -14.29
N GLU A 76 15.90 -16.71 -14.31
CA GLU A 76 15.51 -17.42 -13.10
C GLU A 76 16.73 -17.81 -12.25
N GLY A 77 16.60 -17.72 -10.93
CA GLY A 77 17.67 -17.96 -9.95
C GLY A 77 18.63 -16.77 -9.79
N THR A 78 18.83 -15.96 -10.82
CA THR A 78 19.70 -14.77 -10.79
C THR A 78 18.90 -13.49 -10.55
N ASP A 79 17.93 -13.20 -11.41
CA ASP A 79 17.14 -11.98 -11.39
C ASP A 79 15.82 -12.14 -10.62
N TYR A 80 15.28 -13.34 -10.59
CA TYR A 80 14.07 -13.65 -9.83
C TYR A 80 14.04 -15.12 -9.36
N VAL A 81 13.15 -15.39 -8.40
CA VAL A 81 12.82 -16.74 -7.96
C VAL A 81 11.36 -17.02 -8.28
N VAL A 82 11.07 -18.22 -8.81
CA VAL A 82 9.70 -18.70 -9.00
C VAL A 82 9.12 -19.17 -7.67
N ILE A 83 7.95 -18.66 -7.33
CA ILE A 83 7.18 -19.07 -6.16
C ILE A 83 6.31 -20.26 -6.55
N PRO A 84 6.53 -21.47 -6.02
CA PRO A 84 5.73 -22.64 -6.33
C PRO A 84 4.24 -22.42 -6.00
N ASN A 85 3.37 -22.70 -6.97
CA ASN A 85 1.92 -22.51 -6.84
C ASN A 85 1.50 -21.08 -6.46
N GLY A 86 2.37 -20.09 -6.70
CA GLY A 86 2.13 -18.70 -6.40
C GLY A 86 0.88 -18.17 -7.13
N GLN A 87 0.04 -17.43 -6.40
CA GLN A 87 -1.19 -16.82 -6.90
C GLN A 87 -1.21 -15.34 -6.53
N PRO A 88 -1.90 -14.51 -7.33
CA PRO A 88 -2.13 -13.11 -6.97
C PRO A 88 -2.78 -12.98 -5.59
N TYR A 89 -2.42 -11.94 -4.87
CA TYR A 89 -2.92 -11.67 -3.53
C TYR A 89 -4.38 -11.21 -3.53
N GLU A 90 -4.70 -10.21 -4.35
CA GLU A 90 -6.05 -9.64 -4.39
C GLU A 90 -6.47 -9.12 -5.77
N THR A 91 -5.62 -9.29 -6.77
CA THR A 91 -5.89 -8.76 -8.12
C THR A 91 -6.82 -9.70 -8.88
N PRO A 92 -7.90 -9.18 -9.47
CA PRO A 92 -8.82 -9.97 -10.29
C PRO A 92 -8.14 -10.51 -11.55
N PRO A 93 -8.66 -11.61 -12.12
CA PRO A 93 -8.17 -12.14 -13.40
C PRO A 93 -8.14 -11.07 -14.51
N GLY A 94 -7.16 -11.18 -15.40
CA GLY A 94 -6.99 -10.24 -16.53
C GLY A 94 -6.12 -9.03 -16.21
N LYS A 95 -5.59 -8.93 -15.01
CA LYS A 95 -4.58 -7.92 -14.64
C LYS A 95 -3.31 -8.56 -14.10
N VAL A 96 -2.19 -7.88 -14.31
CA VAL A 96 -0.92 -8.24 -13.66
C VAL A 96 -0.86 -7.58 -12.29
N GLU A 97 -0.66 -8.38 -11.25
CA GLU A 97 -0.41 -7.87 -9.90
C GLU A 97 1.07 -7.60 -9.68
N VAL A 98 1.36 -6.47 -9.06
CA VAL A 98 2.68 -6.17 -8.47
C VAL A 98 2.48 -5.96 -6.98
N VAL A 99 3.04 -6.83 -6.18
CA VAL A 99 3.04 -6.69 -4.71
C VAL A 99 4.36 -6.11 -4.27
N GLU A 100 4.31 -5.13 -3.39
CA GLU A 100 5.43 -4.73 -2.54
C GLU A 100 5.17 -5.16 -1.10
N PHE A 101 5.99 -6.06 -0.59
CA PHE A 101 6.10 -6.26 0.85
C PHE A 101 7.01 -5.19 1.42
N PHE A 102 6.48 -4.35 2.27
CA PHE A 102 7.16 -3.18 2.81
C PHE A 102 7.00 -3.07 4.33
N GLY A 103 7.71 -2.15 4.95
CA GLY A 103 7.48 -1.74 6.33
C GLY A 103 7.70 -0.25 6.49
N TYR A 104 6.80 0.44 7.17
CA TYR A 104 7.00 1.87 7.45
C TYR A 104 8.26 2.14 8.27
N VAL A 105 8.61 1.22 9.15
CA VAL A 105 9.82 1.32 9.98
C VAL A 105 11.12 0.96 9.24
N CYS A 106 11.02 0.39 8.04
CA CYS A 106 12.17 -0.03 7.25
C CYS A 106 12.86 1.17 6.57
N PRO A 107 14.12 1.51 6.91
CA PRO A 107 14.79 2.65 6.30
C PRO A 107 15.07 2.45 4.81
N PHE A 108 15.26 1.19 4.37
CA PHE A 108 15.46 0.89 2.95
C PHE A 108 14.16 1.04 2.15
N CYS A 109 12.98 0.67 2.71
CA CYS A 109 11.69 0.97 2.10
C CYS A 109 11.48 2.49 1.96
N ALA A 110 11.78 3.26 3.00
CA ALA A 110 11.70 4.72 2.94
C ALA A 110 12.60 5.32 1.85
N ALA A 111 13.83 4.80 1.71
CA ALA A 111 14.78 5.26 0.71
C ALA A 111 14.33 5.00 -0.73
N VAL A 112 13.64 3.88 -1.00
CA VAL A 112 13.17 3.53 -2.35
C VAL A 112 11.77 4.05 -2.66
N GLN A 113 11.01 4.50 -1.65
CA GLN A 113 9.62 4.95 -1.82
C GLN A 113 9.41 6.00 -2.93
N PRO A 114 10.29 7.01 -3.13
CA PRO A 114 10.12 7.94 -4.25
C PRO A 114 10.15 7.25 -5.62
N GLN A 115 10.97 6.22 -5.78
CA GLN A 115 11.06 5.44 -7.04
C GLN A 115 9.84 4.52 -7.20
N VAL A 116 9.35 3.92 -6.11
CA VAL A 116 8.09 3.16 -6.09
C VAL A 116 6.92 4.05 -6.51
N ALA A 117 6.77 5.22 -5.92
CA ALA A 117 5.72 6.17 -6.26
C ALA A 117 5.79 6.61 -7.73
N ALA A 118 7.00 6.90 -8.22
CA ALA A 118 7.23 7.28 -9.62
C ALA A 118 6.91 6.13 -10.60
N MET A 119 7.26 4.90 -10.26
CA MET A 119 6.91 3.72 -11.05
C MET A 119 5.39 3.51 -11.04
N LYS A 120 4.78 3.48 -9.87
CA LYS A 120 3.33 3.28 -9.69
C LYS A 120 2.49 4.26 -10.49
N SER A 121 2.91 5.54 -10.56
CA SER A 121 2.21 6.57 -11.34
C SER A 121 2.23 6.34 -12.86
N LYS A 122 3.10 5.46 -13.35
CA LYS A 122 3.28 5.13 -14.77
C LYS A 122 2.76 3.75 -15.14
N LEU A 123 2.24 2.99 -14.18
CA LEU A 123 1.71 1.65 -14.46
C LEU A 123 0.49 1.75 -15.38
N PRO A 124 0.40 0.86 -16.39
CA PRO A 124 -0.76 0.79 -17.26
C PRO A 124 -1.99 0.26 -16.50
N PRO A 125 -3.23 0.49 -17.03
CA PRO A 125 -4.48 0.13 -16.34
C PRO A 125 -4.66 -1.38 -16.09
N ASP A 126 -3.96 -2.21 -16.85
CA ASP A 126 -3.93 -3.67 -16.74
C ASP A 126 -2.91 -4.18 -15.70
N VAL A 127 -2.23 -3.26 -14.99
CA VAL A 127 -1.32 -3.60 -13.88
C VAL A 127 -1.85 -2.99 -12.58
N GLN A 128 -2.00 -3.83 -11.56
CA GLN A 128 -2.41 -3.41 -10.22
C GLN A 128 -1.26 -3.49 -9.24
N PHE A 129 -0.99 -2.38 -8.55
CA PHE A 129 0.02 -2.32 -7.50
C PHE A 129 -0.63 -2.48 -6.13
N VAL A 130 -0.10 -3.38 -5.32
CA VAL A 130 -0.61 -3.74 -3.98
C VAL A 130 0.50 -3.59 -2.96
N TYR A 131 0.24 -2.82 -1.90
CA TYR A 131 1.11 -2.75 -0.74
C TYR A 131 0.71 -3.80 0.29
N ILE A 132 1.68 -4.58 0.77
CA ILE A 132 1.48 -5.54 1.87
C ILE A 132 2.49 -5.24 2.97
N PRO A 133 2.06 -4.74 4.14
CA PRO A 133 2.96 -4.46 5.23
C PRO A 133 3.49 -5.77 5.84
N ALA A 134 4.81 -5.86 5.98
CA ALA A 134 5.46 -6.93 6.71
C ALA A 134 5.23 -6.77 8.22
N ALA A 135 4.88 -7.86 8.88
CA ALA A 135 4.58 -7.90 10.31
C ALA A 135 5.59 -8.80 11.02
N PHE A 136 6.77 -8.25 11.30
CA PHE A 136 7.90 -8.95 11.92
C PHE A 136 7.93 -8.87 13.46
N GLY A 137 6.84 -8.37 14.07
CA GLY A 137 6.73 -8.16 15.52
C GLY A 137 7.06 -6.73 15.94
N GLY A 138 6.82 -6.40 17.21
CA GLY A 138 7.15 -5.08 17.77
C GLY A 138 6.53 -3.90 17.00
N SER A 139 7.34 -2.89 16.71
CA SER A 139 6.90 -1.70 15.94
C SER A 139 6.40 -2.05 14.54
N TRP A 140 6.95 -3.06 13.87
CA TRP A 140 6.45 -3.52 12.57
C TRP A 140 4.97 -3.88 12.61
N ASP A 141 4.54 -4.60 13.67
CA ASP A 141 3.14 -5.01 13.81
C ASP A 141 2.21 -3.83 14.05
N ASN A 142 2.63 -2.83 14.86
CA ASN A 142 1.82 -1.63 15.09
C ASN A 142 1.59 -0.86 13.80
N TYR A 143 2.63 -0.67 12.99
CA TYR A 143 2.52 0.02 11.71
C TYR A 143 1.80 -0.80 10.64
N ALA A 144 1.91 -2.13 10.65
CA ALA A 144 1.12 -2.98 9.77
C ALA A 144 -0.38 -2.91 10.10
N ARG A 145 -0.75 -2.88 11.39
CA ARG A 145 -2.13 -2.65 11.83
C ARG A 145 -2.64 -1.28 11.39
N ALA A 146 -1.80 -0.25 11.55
CA ALA A 146 -2.14 1.11 11.12
C ALA A 146 -2.37 1.20 9.62
N PHE A 147 -1.54 0.52 8.79
CA PHE A 147 -1.73 0.46 7.35
C PHE A 147 -3.10 -0.13 6.99
N TYR A 148 -3.46 -1.30 7.53
CA TYR A 148 -4.73 -1.94 7.21
C TYR A 148 -5.94 -1.16 7.73
N THR A 149 -5.78 -0.43 8.84
CA THR A 149 -6.80 0.48 9.36
C THR A 149 -6.97 1.69 8.42
N ALA A 150 -5.88 2.31 8.02
CA ALA A 150 -5.90 3.44 7.08
C ALA A 150 -6.46 3.03 5.71
N ASP A 151 -6.16 1.82 5.25
CA ASP A 151 -6.69 1.26 4.00
C ASP A 151 -8.22 1.09 4.08
N ALA A 152 -8.72 0.50 5.16
CA ALA A 152 -10.17 0.38 5.38
C ALA A 152 -10.89 1.74 5.49
N MET A 153 -10.18 2.80 5.88
CA MET A 153 -10.70 4.17 5.96
C MET A 153 -10.44 5.00 4.68
N GLY A 154 -9.81 4.43 3.64
CA GLY A 154 -9.47 5.13 2.40
C GLY A 154 -8.40 6.22 2.56
N LEU A 155 -7.55 6.11 3.57
CA LEU A 155 -6.55 7.13 3.92
C LEU A 155 -5.16 6.84 3.33
N VAL A 156 -4.87 5.60 2.88
CA VAL A 156 -3.52 5.19 2.46
C VAL A 156 -2.95 6.13 1.40
N GLN A 157 -3.75 6.52 0.41
CA GLN A 157 -3.26 7.36 -0.67
C GLN A 157 -2.75 8.74 -0.22
N LYS A 158 -3.30 9.27 0.89
CA LYS A 158 -2.92 10.56 1.47
C LYS A 158 -1.80 10.46 2.50
N THR A 159 -1.64 9.28 3.09
CA THR A 159 -0.83 9.12 4.31
C THR A 159 0.41 8.26 4.10
N HIS A 160 0.49 7.47 3.04
CA HIS A 160 1.57 6.51 2.86
C HIS A 160 2.95 7.18 2.84
N ASP A 161 3.16 8.14 1.95
CA ASP A 161 4.42 8.87 1.86
C ASP A 161 4.65 9.78 3.08
N ALA A 162 3.55 10.36 3.60
CA ALA A 162 3.61 11.22 4.78
C ALA A 162 4.04 10.44 6.04
N LEU A 163 3.63 9.19 6.18
CA LEU A 163 4.02 8.36 7.31
C LEU A 163 5.50 7.94 7.24
N PHE A 164 6.00 7.57 6.04
CA PHE A 164 7.44 7.38 5.85
C PHE A 164 8.22 8.63 6.23
N ARG A 165 7.75 9.80 5.79
CA ARG A 165 8.37 11.08 6.13
C ARG A 165 8.36 11.35 7.65
N ALA A 166 7.24 11.13 8.31
CA ALA A 166 7.09 11.33 9.76
C ALA A 166 8.08 10.49 10.58
N ILE A 167 8.37 9.27 10.10
CA ILE A 167 9.30 8.35 10.77
C ILE A 167 10.76 8.67 10.42
N HIS A 168 11.10 8.78 9.13
CA HIS A 168 12.49 8.76 8.68
C HIS A 168 13.10 10.13 8.40
N ILE A 169 12.28 11.19 8.29
CA ILE A 169 12.74 12.54 7.98
C ILE A 169 12.45 13.48 9.14
N ASP A 170 11.17 13.58 9.54
CA ASP A 170 10.73 14.53 10.55
C ASP A 170 10.94 14.00 11.97
N HIS A 171 11.14 12.68 12.13
CA HIS A 171 11.31 11.98 13.40
C HIS A 171 10.23 12.32 14.44
N SER A 172 9.02 12.63 13.96
CA SER A 172 7.84 12.88 14.79
C SER A 172 7.21 11.57 15.30
N LEU A 173 7.58 10.45 14.71
CA LEU A 173 7.32 9.09 15.15
C LEU A 173 8.65 8.34 15.23
N LYS A 174 8.76 7.40 16.18
CA LYS A 174 10.01 6.73 16.56
C LYS A 174 10.40 5.61 15.59
N GLY A 175 9.39 4.97 14.97
CA GLY A 175 9.61 3.85 14.06
C GLY A 175 10.33 2.69 14.74
N GLU A 176 11.46 2.25 14.14
CA GLU A 176 12.29 1.15 14.68
C GLU A 176 13.15 1.60 15.86
N GLY A 177 13.45 2.90 15.97
CA GLY A 177 14.24 3.49 17.08
C GLY A 177 13.52 3.50 18.42
N GLY A 178 12.24 3.11 18.46
CA GLY A 178 11.40 2.99 19.64
C GLY A 178 10.06 2.38 19.29
N MET A 179 9.20 2.15 20.30
CA MET A 179 7.87 1.64 20.04
C MET A 179 6.87 2.79 20.13
N ASP A 180 6.30 3.17 18.98
CA ASP A 180 5.14 4.07 18.97
C ASP A 180 3.90 3.30 19.41
N THR A 181 3.13 3.90 20.32
CA THR A 181 1.88 3.29 20.76
C THR A 181 0.80 3.44 19.67
N PRO A 182 -0.27 2.63 19.71
CA PRO A 182 -1.41 2.81 18.82
C PRO A 182 -1.98 4.24 18.85
N GLU A 183 -1.96 4.88 20.04
CA GLU A 183 -2.45 6.24 20.24
C GLU A 183 -1.54 7.30 19.58
N GLU A 184 -0.21 7.15 19.69
CA GLU A 184 0.75 8.02 19.01
C GLU A 184 0.59 7.92 17.48
N ILE A 185 0.44 6.70 16.95
CA ILE A 185 0.19 6.48 15.54
C ILE A 185 -1.17 7.07 15.12
N ALA A 186 -2.24 6.84 15.90
CA ALA A 186 -3.56 7.39 15.63
C ALA A 186 -3.57 8.93 15.62
N ALA A 187 -2.78 9.57 16.46
CA ALA A 187 -2.62 11.02 16.48
C ALA A 187 -2.03 11.55 15.16
N PHE A 188 -1.12 10.82 14.51
CA PHE A 188 -0.67 11.15 13.17
C PHE A 188 -1.84 11.13 12.17
N TYR A 189 -2.66 10.06 12.17
CA TYR A 189 -3.78 9.93 11.24
C TYR A 189 -4.92 10.92 11.51
N ALA A 190 -5.02 11.48 12.71
CA ALA A 190 -5.98 12.54 13.03
C ALA A 190 -5.79 13.79 12.15
N ASN A 191 -4.55 14.11 11.75
CA ASN A 191 -4.25 15.20 10.83
C ASN A 191 -4.81 14.97 9.41
N TYR A 192 -5.24 13.74 9.12
CA TYR A 192 -5.83 13.34 7.82
C TYR A 192 -7.32 13.01 7.93
N GLY A 193 -7.95 13.34 9.06
CA GLY A 193 -9.39 13.23 9.28
C GLY A 193 -9.85 11.94 9.93
N ALA A 194 -8.95 11.11 10.45
CA ALA A 194 -9.33 9.94 11.25
C ALA A 194 -9.73 10.36 12.67
N ASP A 195 -10.78 9.76 13.25
CA ASP A 195 -11.01 9.83 14.69
C ASP A 195 -10.00 8.92 15.40
N PRO A 196 -9.17 9.45 16.34
CA PRO A 196 -8.10 8.66 16.96
C PRO A 196 -8.60 7.46 17.75
N LYS A 197 -9.74 7.57 18.45
CA LYS A 197 -10.29 6.47 19.25
C LYS A 197 -10.81 5.35 18.35
N GLN A 198 -11.50 5.73 17.27
CA GLN A 198 -11.97 4.78 16.27
C GLN A 198 -10.79 4.12 15.57
N PHE A 199 -9.72 4.86 15.26
CA PHE A 199 -8.53 4.34 14.60
C PHE A 199 -7.85 3.28 15.48
N VAL A 200 -7.59 3.56 16.76
CA VAL A 200 -7.01 2.60 17.72
C VAL A 200 -7.88 1.36 17.86
N SER A 201 -9.20 1.53 18.01
CA SER A 201 -10.13 0.39 18.08
C SER A 201 -10.08 -0.46 16.81
N SER A 202 -10.01 0.17 15.63
CA SER A 202 -9.91 -0.53 14.35
C SER A 202 -8.59 -1.28 14.19
N MET A 203 -7.46 -0.73 14.65
CA MET A 203 -6.17 -1.42 14.67
C MET A 203 -6.22 -2.74 15.45
N GLN A 204 -7.06 -2.82 16.48
CA GLN A 204 -7.21 -4.01 17.34
C GLN A 204 -8.27 -4.98 16.81
N SER A 205 -8.97 -4.65 15.72
CA SER A 205 -10.08 -5.46 15.21
C SER A 205 -9.63 -6.83 14.68
N PHE A 206 -10.56 -7.76 14.69
CA PHE A 206 -10.36 -9.10 14.10
C PHE A 206 -10.08 -9.01 12.59
N ALA A 207 -10.73 -8.07 11.89
CA ALA A 207 -10.52 -7.88 10.45
C ALA A 207 -9.08 -7.49 10.13
N VAL A 208 -8.49 -6.57 10.91
CA VAL A 208 -7.08 -6.18 10.77
C VAL A 208 -6.16 -7.35 11.11
N ALA A 209 -6.45 -8.09 12.18
CA ALA A 209 -5.66 -9.27 12.56
C ALA A 209 -5.68 -10.36 11.46
N ALA A 210 -6.83 -10.60 10.84
CA ALA A 210 -6.96 -11.55 9.73
C ALA A 210 -6.14 -11.11 8.50
N ARG A 211 -6.17 -9.83 8.15
CA ARG A 211 -5.35 -9.28 7.05
C ARG A 211 -3.85 -9.42 7.34
N MET A 212 -3.42 -9.15 8.56
CA MET A 212 -2.02 -9.34 8.97
C MET A 212 -1.58 -10.81 8.87
N ASN A 213 -2.41 -11.75 9.29
CA ASN A 213 -2.10 -13.16 9.16
C ASN A 213 -1.98 -13.59 7.70
N ARG A 214 -2.87 -13.11 6.84
CA ARG A 214 -2.77 -13.34 5.40
C ARG A 214 -1.50 -12.75 4.81
N ALA A 215 -1.11 -11.54 5.22
CA ALA A 215 0.14 -10.90 4.79
C ALA A 215 1.38 -11.71 5.18
N ARG A 216 1.43 -12.21 6.43
CA ARG A 216 2.51 -13.10 6.89
C ARG A 216 2.61 -14.38 6.06
N GLN A 217 1.47 -15.02 5.77
CA GLN A 217 1.44 -16.21 4.93
C GLN A 217 1.96 -15.94 3.52
N GLN A 218 1.54 -14.86 2.91
CA GLN A 218 2.00 -14.46 1.57
C GLN A 218 3.49 -14.12 1.54
N LEU A 219 3.98 -13.37 2.53
CA LEU A 219 5.40 -13.06 2.63
C LEU A 219 6.23 -14.35 2.83
N THR A 220 5.79 -15.25 3.71
CA THR A 220 6.45 -16.53 3.91
C THR A 220 6.48 -17.38 2.63
N ALA A 221 5.36 -17.42 1.88
CA ALA A 221 5.26 -18.15 0.62
C ALA A 221 6.19 -17.57 -0.47
N ALA A 222 6.46 -16.27 -0.43
CA ALA A 222 7.38 -15.63 -1.37
C ALA A 222 8.85 -16.01 -1.15
N TYR A 223 9.20 -16.51 0.04
CA TYR A 223 10.55 -16.91 0.40
C TYR A 223 10.71 -18.43 0.40
N VAL A 224 11.05 -18.97 -0.75
CA VAL A 224 11.34 -20.38 -0.97
C VAL A 224 12.82 -20.67 -0.67
N ASN A 225 13.16 -21.93 -0.44
CA ASN A 225 14.54 -22.41 -0.29
C ASN A 225 15.33 -21.81 0.91
N GLY A 226 14.65 -21.30 1.93
CA GLY A 226 15.30 -20.79 3.14
C GLY A 226 16.00 -19.43 2.98
N ASP A 227 15.67 -18.68 1.93
CA ASP A 227 16.12 -17.32 1.76
C ASP A 227 15.69 -16.45 2.96
N GLN A 228 16.53 -15.52 3.39
CA GLN A 228 16.21 -14.60 4.48
C GLN A 228 15.14 -13.59 4.03
N MET A 229 14.04 -13.53 4.78
CA MET A 229 12.96 -12.57 4.53
C MET A 229 13.43 -11.14 4.82
N GLY A 230 13.00 -10.20 3.95
CA GLY A 230 13.34 -8.79 4.07
C GLY A 230 12.37 -7.88 3.33
N THR A 231 12.54 -6.59 3.50
CA THR A 231 11.78 -5.53 2.82
C THR A 231 12.72 -4.45 2.27
N PRO A 232 12.39 -3.78 1.16
CA PRO A 232 11.24 -4.09 0.29
C PRO A 232 11.43 -5.41 -0.45
N THR A 233 10.35 -6.13 -0.70
CA THR A 233 10.35 -7.32 -1.55
C THR A 233 9.24 -7.17 -2.57
N PHE A 234 9.57 -7.31 -3.85
CA PHE A 234 8.60 -7.23 -4.94
C PHE A 234 8.26 -8.62 -5.45
N VAL A 235 6.96 -8.84 -5.69
CA VAL A 235 6.44 -10.07 -6.32
C VAL A 235 5.54 -9.68 -7.47
N VAL A 236 5.74 -10.29 -8.63
CA VAL A 236 4.92 -10.09 -9.84
C VAL A 236 4.01 -11.30 -10.05
N ALA A 237 2.73 -11.03 -10.30
CA ALA A 237 1.66 -11.99 -10.57
C ALA A 237 1.53 -13.10 -9.50
N GLY A 238 2.00 -12.84 -8.28
CA GLY A 238 2.11 -13.84 -7.22
C GLY A 238 3.16 -14.94 -7.48
N LYS A 239 3.86 -14.91 -8.61
CA LYS A 239 4.71 -15.99 -9.11
C LYS A 239 6.20 -15.73 -9.03
N TYR A 240 6.63 -14.47 -9.17
CA TYR A 240 8.04 -14.12 -9.33
C TYR A 240 8.48 -13.15 -8.26
N ARG A 241 9.32 -13.61 -7.34
CA ARG A 241 9.99 -12.74 -6.38
C ARG A 241 11.25 -12.16 -7.01
N VAL A 242 11.31 -10.84 -7.08
CA VAL A 242 12.43 -10.09 -7.66
C VAL A 242 13.70 -10.23 -6.81
N LYS A 243 14.86 -10.38 -7.46
CA LYS A 243 16.20 -10.45 -6.86
C LYS A 243 17.12 -9.43 -7.52
N GLY A 244 16.99 -8.15 -7.20
CA GLY A 244 17.88 -7.12 -7.73
C GLY A 244 19.18 -7.02 -6.91
N LYS A 245 20.31 -6.76 -7.58
CA LYS A 245 21.62 -6.50 -6.95
C LYS A 245 21.78 -5.04 -6.52
N SER A 246 21.00 -4.15 -7.07
CA SER A 246 20.90 -2.74 -6.74
C SER A 246 19.43 -2.31 -6.87
N VAL A 247 19.13 -1.10 -6.43
CA VAL A 247 17.78 -0.52 -6.57
C VAL A 247 17.39 -0.43 -8.05
N ASP A 248 18.25 0.08 -8.90
CA ASP A 248 17.99 0.21 -10.34
C ASP A 248 17.79 -1.14 -11.00
N ASP A 249 18.60 -2.13 -10.62
CA ASP A 249 18.49 -3.51 -11.12
C ASP A 249 17.15 -4.14 -10.68
N MET A 250 16.74 -3.92 -9.44
CA MET A 250 15.46 -4.39 -8.91
C MET A 250 14.29 -3.82 -9.72
N PHE A 251 14.27 -2.51 -10.01
CA PHE A 251 13.22 -1.89 -10.82
C PHE A 251 13.28 -2.31 -12.29
N ARG A 252 14.47 -2.52 -12.85
CA ARG A 252 14.66 -3.10 -14.20
C ARG A 252 14.00 -4.47 -14.29
N ILE A 253 14.35 -5.38 -13.39
CA ILE A 253 13.80 -6.75 -13.35
C ILE A 253 12.29 -6.71 -13.15
N LEU A 254 11.81 -5.89 -12.21
CA LEU A 254 10.38 -5.70 -11.94
C LEU A 254 9.63 -5.32 -13.22
N ASN A 255 10.11 -4.32 -13.95
CA ASN A 255 9.49 -3.88 -15.21
C ASN A 255 9.50 -5.00 -16.26
N GLN A 256 10.60 -5.74 -16.41
CA GLN A 256 10.68 -6.85 -17.37
C GLN A 256 9.68 -7.98 -17.03
N LEU A 257 9.54 -8.34 -15.74
CA LEU A 257 8.58 -9.35 -15.30
C LEU A 257 7.12 -8.89 -15.50
N ILE A 258 6.82 -7.60 -15.28
CA ILE A 258 5.52 -7.02 -15.59
C ILE A 258 5.21 -7.19 -17.08
N GLN A 259 6.14 -6.81 -17.98
CA GLN A 259 5.94 -6.94 -19.42
C GLN A 259 5.78 -8.40 -19.84
N MET A 260 6.55 -9.31 -19.26
CA MET A 260 6.44 -10.73 -19.52
C MET A 260 5.05 -11.29 -19.17
N GLU A 261 4.48 -10.90 -18.02
CA GLU A 261 3.13 -11.35 -17.62
C GLU A 261 2.04 -10.67 -18.45
N ARG A 262 2.20 -9.38 -18.79
CA ARG A 262 1.26 -8.67 -19.69
C ARG A 262 1.20 -9.33 -21.07
N ALA A 263 2.35 -9.71 -21.65
CA ALA A 263 2.41 -10.42 -22.92
C ALA A 263 1.67 -11.77 -22.88
N LYS A 264 1.77 -12.51 -21.76
CA LYS A 264 1.03 -13.76 -21.55
C LYS A 264 -0.48 -13.54 -21.50
N LEU A 265 -0.94 -12.48 -20.84
CA LEU A 265 -2.38 -12.12 -20.79
C LEU A 265 -2.90 -11.76 -22.18
N SER A 266 -2.14 -10.98 -22.96
CA SER A 266 -2.51 -10.57 -24.32
C SER A 266 -2.50 -11.73 -25.32
N GLY A 267 -1.53 -12.64 -25.22
CA GLY A 267 -1.43 -13.83 -26.06
C GLY A 267 -2.48 -14.91 -25.74
N GLY A 268 -2.92 -14.98 -24.49
CA GLY A 268 -3.97 -15.90 -24.05
C GLY A 268 -5.38 -15.53 -24.54
N THR A 269 -5.64 -14.24 -24.80
CA THR A 269 -6.93 -13.78 -25.32
C THR A 269 -7.14 -14.04 -26.81
N ALA A 270 -6.07 -14.30 -27.57
CA ALA A 270 -6.17 -14.63 -29.01
C ALA A 270 -6.63 -16.07 -29.29
N GLY A 271 -6.68 -16.95 -28.27
CA GLY A 271 -7.05 -18.37 -28.41
C GLY A 271 -8.30 -18.83 -27.68
N ALA A 272 -8.94 -17.97 -26.89
CA ALA A 272 -10.15 -18.33 -26.15
C ALA A 272 -11.40 -17.96 -26.97
N THR A 273 -11.84 -18.85 -27.84
CA THR A 273 -13.24 -18.89 -28.32
C THR A 273 -14.11 -19.04 -27.06
N PRO A 274 -15.14 -18.21 -26.85
CA PRO A 274 -16.02 -18.38 -25.70
C PRO A 274 -16.68 -19.76 -25.79
N ALA A 275 -16.38 -20.61 -24.80
CA ALA A 275 -17.08 -21.86 -24.63
C ALA A 275 -18.56 -21.53 -24.41
N ALA A 276 -19.43 -22.03 -25.28
CA ALA A 276 -20.87 -21.93 -25.12
C ALA A 276 -21.27 -22.47 -23.73
N PRO A 277 -22.27 -21.89 -23.08
CA PRO A 277 -22.72 -22.36 -21.78
C PRO A 277 -23.17 -23.81 -21.92
N ALA A 278 -22.54 -24.71 -21.15
CA ALA A 278 -22.95 -26.10 -21.05
C ALA A 278 -24.41 -26.15 -20.59
N ALA A 279 -25.24 -26.80 -21.42
CA ALA A 279 -26.63 -27.06 -21.11
C ALA A 279 -26.74 -27.79 -19.75
N ALA A 280 -27.57 -27.25 -18.87
CA ALA A 280 -27.89 -27.84 -17.60
C ALA A 280 -28.42 -29.25 -17.82
N SER A 281 -27.69 -30.26 -17.39
CA SER A 281 -28.17 -31.63 -17.26
C SER A 281 -29.17 -31.68 -16.12
N THR A 282 -30.42 -31.89 -16.46
CA THR A 282 -31.47 -32.22 -15.53
C THR A 282 -31.26 -33.64 -15.05
N ASP A 283 -30.77 -33.80 -13.86
CA ASP A 283 -30.76 -35.09 -13.14
C ASP A 283 -32.24 -35.43 -12.76
N PRO A 284 -32.69 -36.68 -13.03
CA PRO A 284 -33.97 -37.13 -12.56
C PRO A 284 -33.91 -37.43 -11.05
N ALA A 285 -34.91 -36.98 -10.31
CA ALA A 285 -35.12 -37.19 -8.88
C ALA A 285 -35.07 -38.69 -8.51
N PRO A 286 -34.51 -39.05 -7.36
CA PRO A 286 -34.51 -40.42 -6.91
C PRO A 286 -35.91 -40.82 -6.46
N ALA A 287 -36.39 -41.99 -6.96
CA ALA A 287 -37.65 -42.61 -6.62
C ALA A 287 -37.70 -42.98 -5.11
N ALA A 288 -38.82 -42.67 -4.48
CA ALA A 288 -39.12 -43.02 -3.10
C ALA A 288 -39.14 -44.54 -2.90
N ALA A 289 -38.41 -45.01 -1.88
CA ALA A 289 -38.47 -46.40 -1.41
C ALA A 289 -39.76 -46.67 -0.64
N PRO A 290 -40.38 -47.87 -0.76
CA PRO A 290 -41.62 -48.20 -0.05
C PRO A 290 -41.32 -48.51 1.42
N ALA A 291 -42.22 -48.03 2.27
CA ALA A 291 -42.24 -48.29 3.71
C ALA A 291 -42.43 -49.81 4.01
N ALA A 292 -41.52 -50.39 4.76
CA ALA A 292 -41.69 -51.73 5.33
C ALA A 292 -42.59 -51.66 6.55
N ALA A 293 -43.72 -52.37 6.47
CA ALA A 293 -44.61 -52.62 7.59
C ALA A 293 -43.94 -53.54 8.61
N GLY A 294 -43.91 -53.12 9.90
CA GLY A 294 -43.53 -53.94 11.00
C GLY A 294 -44.66 -54.84 11.40
N SER A 295 -44.36 -56.08 11.68
CA SER A 295 -45.19 -57.01 12.50
C SER A 295 -44.39 -57.52 13.65
N GLY A 296 -44.81 -57.32 14.79
CA GLY A 296 -45.12 -57.97 16.03
C GLY A 296 -44.26 -59.13 16.49
N GLY A 297 -43.96 -59.15 17.76
CA GLY A 297 -43.34 -60.14 18.54
C GLY A 297 -42.83 -59.55 19.84
#